data_d8d84f01935e160b390ca2a4f4b2c458
#
_entry.id   d8d84f01935e160b390ca2a4f4b2c458
#
_cell.length_a   1.000
_cell.length_b   1.000
_cell.length_c   1.000
_cell.angle_alpha   90.00
_cell.angle_beta   90.00
_cell.angle_gamma   90.00
#
_symmetry.space_group_name_H-M   'P 1'
#
loop_
_entity.id
_entity.type
_entity.pdbx_description
1 polymer ?
#
loop_
_entity_poly.entity_id
_entity_poly.type
_entity_poly.pdbx_seq_one_letter_code
_entity_poly.pdbx_strand_id
1 'polypeptide(L)'
;MGARLRACKKDKPGIGGKGNLTAKLVDILSNYYGIAIRRNASSTESMYKAIWATVYHKSSTDDMPKHHYCPEDADSWCTWQRANAEGTLAHYKHKDALPQEVIDAITPVYEDLSRKELLERFLGGFTQNYESFNCLVKDSP
;
A
#
# COMPACT_ATOMS: atom_id res chain seq x y z
N MET A 1 -9.96 3.97 2.01
CA MET A 1 -8.73 4.31 1.26
C MET A 1 -9.03 4.88 -0.13
N GLY A 2 -9.73 4.16 -0.96
CA GLY A 2 -9.99 4.62 -2.33
C GLY A 2 -10.69 5.97 -2.44
N ALA A 3 -11.72 6.21 -1.62
CA ALA A 3 -12.43 7.48 -1.62
C ALA A 3 -11.51 8.65 -1.24
N ARG A 4 -10.61 8.43 -0.26
CA ARG A 4 -9.65 9.44 0.16
C ARG A 4 -8.64 9.75 -0.92
N LEU A 5 -8.17 8.72 -1.64
CA LEU A 5 -7.23 8.91 -2.75
C LEU A 5 -7.89 9.64 -3.92
N ARG A 6 -9.14 9.31 -4.22
CA ARG A 6 -9.87 10.02 -5.27
C ARG A 6 -10.11 11.49 -4.92
N ALA A 7 -10.42 11.78 -3.66
CA ALA A 7 -10.56 13.15 -3.19
C ALA A 7 -9.23 13.91 -3.29
N CYS A 8 -8.14 13.27 -2.91
CA CYS A 8 -6.80 13.84 -3.03
C CYS A 8 -6.46 14.21 -4.47
N LYS A 9 -6.78 13.31 -5.41
CA LYS A 9 -6.57 13.53 -6.84
C LYS A 9 -7.38 14.72 -7.34
N LYS A 10 -8.62 14.88 -6.85
CA LYS A 10 -9.48 15.99 -7.21
C LYS A 10 -8.96 17.32 -6.66
N ASP A 11 -8.47 17.31 -5.42
CA ASP A 11 -7.98 18.52 -4.74
C ASP A 11 -6.65 19.02 -5.27
N LYS A 12 -5.86 18.14 -5.89
CA LYS A 12 -4.54 18.45 -6.39
C LYS A 12 -4.44 18.12 -7.87
N PRO A 13 -4.94 19.01 -8.75
CA PRO A 13 -4.84 18.78 -10.20
C PRO A 13 -3.38 18.60 -10.60
N GLY A 14 -3.14 17.68 -11.51
CA GLY A 14 -1.80 17.38 -11.99
C GLY A 14 -1.18 16.13 -11.39
N ILE A 15 -1.72 15.57 -10.31
CA ILE A 15 -1.22 14.30 -9.79
C ILE A 15 -1.90 13.10 -10.45
N GLY A 16 -2.94 13.32 -11.23
CA GLY A 16 -3.59 12.27 -12.00
C GLY A 16 -2.93 12.05 -13.36
N GLY A 17 -3.45 11.08 -14.09
CA GLY A 17 -2.99 10.80 -15.45
C GLY A 17 -1.94 9.71 -15.51
N LYS A 18 -1.54 9.37 -16.73
CA LYS A 18 -0.59 8.29 -17.00
C LYS A 18 0.73 8.50 -16.27
N GLY A 19 1.19 7.46 -15.57
CA GLY A 19 2.43 7.53 -14.80
C GLY A 19 2.27 8.13 -13.41
N ASN A 20 1.10 8.68 -13.10
CA ASN A 20 0.79 9.29 -11.81
C ASN A 20 -0.31 8.50 -11.09
N LEU A 21 -1.15 9.19 -10.32
CA LEU A 21 -2.23 8.56 -9.57
C LEU A 21 -3.43 8.34 -10.49
N THR A 22 -3.42 7.23 -11.22
CA THR A 22 -4.53 6.85 -12.09
C THR A 22 -5.66 6.19 -11.31
N ALA A 23 -6.85 6.07 -11.92
CA ALA A 23 -7.95 5.34 -11.30
C ALA A 23 -7.58 3.88 -11.02
N LYS A 24 -6.84 3.25 -11.93
CA LYS A 24 -6.36 1.88 -11.76
C LYS A 24 -5.42 1.78 -10.56
N LEU A 25 -4.51 2.73 -10.40
CA LEU A 25 -3.59 2.73 -9.26
C LEU A 25 -4.33 2.94 -7.95
N VAL A 26 -5.32 3.82 -7.93
CA VAL A 26 -6.16 4.03 -6.75
C VAL A 26 -6.79 2.70 -6.31
N ASP A 27 -7.33 1.93 -7.26
CA ASP A 27 -7.92 0.63 -6.96
C ASP A 27 -6.87 -0.36 -6.42
N ILE A 28 -5.68 -0.38 -7.02
CA ILE A 28 -4.58 -1.24 -6.56
C ILE A 28 -4.17 -0.89 -5.13
N LEU A 29 -3.98 0.38 -4.84
CA LEU A 29 -3.59 0.84 -3.50
C LEU A 29 -4.67 0.52 -2.46
N SER A 30 -5.94 0.70 -2.84
CA SER A 30 -7.08 0.37 -2.00
C SER A 30 -7.10 -1.12 -1.67
N ASN A 31 -6.87 -1.97 -2.66
CA ASN A 31 -6.83 -3.42 -2.48
C ASN A 31 -5.70 -3.84 -1.54
N TYR A 32 -4.51 -3.28 -1.70
CA TYR A 32 -3.38 -3.60 -0.83
C TYR A 32 -3.62 -3.13 0.60
N TYR A 33 -4.29 -2.00 0.79
CA TYR A 33 -4.66 -1.54 2.12
C TYR A 33 -5.54 -2.58 2.82
N GLY A 34 -6.57 -3.06 2.13
CA GLY A 34 -7.46 -4.08 2.67
C GLY A 34 -6.74 -5.39 2.97
N ILE A 35 -5.86 -5.83 2.07
CA ILE A 35 -5.08 -7.05 2.25
C ILE A 35 -4.14 -6.92 3.45
N ALA A 36 -3.50 -5.76 3.60
CA ALA A 36 -2.60 -5.50 4.72
C ALA A 36 -3.31 -5.69 6.06
N ILE A 37 -4.53 -5.19 6.17
CA ILE A 37 -5.31 -5.30 7.40
C ILE A 37 -5.77 -6.74 7.62
N ARG A 38 -6.34 -7.38 6.60
CA ARG A 38 -6.88 -8.74 6.72
C ARG A 38 -5.81 -9.76 7.09
N ARG A 39 -4.63 -9.64 6.48
CA ARG A 39 -3.54 -10.61 6.71
C ARG A 39 -2.80 -10.38 8.02
N ASN A 40 -3.02 -9.25 8.67
CA ASN A 40 -2.31 -8.88 9.89
C ASN A 40 -3.28 -8.54 11.02
N ALA A 41 -4.42 -9.22 11.07
CA ALA A 41 -5.51 -8.91 12.00
C ALA A 41 -5.14 -9.14 13.48
N SER A 42 -4.01 -9.78 13.76
CA SER A 42 -3.57 -10.05 15.12
C SER A 42 -2.65 -8.98 15.71
N SER A 43 -2.21 -8.01 14.90
CA SER A 43 -1.23 -7.01 15.35
C SER A 43 -1.35 -5.70 14.59
N THR A 44 -1.57 -4.61 15.32
CA THR A 44 -1.60 -3.28 14.71
C THR A 44 -0.25 -2.88 14.14
N GLU A 45 0.84 -3.32 14.76
CA GLU A 45 2.17 -3.05 14.26
C GLU A 45 2.40 -3.72 12.91
N SER A 46 1.96 -4.96 12.76
CA SER A 46 2.06 -5.68 11.49
C SER A 46 1.18 -5.04 10.43
N MET A 47 -0.03 -4.58 10.78
CA MET A 47 -0.90 -3.84 9.88
C MET A 47 -0.20 -2.58 9.37
N TYR A 48 0.37 -1.81 10.29
CA TYR A 48 1.06 -0.56 9.98
C TYR A 48 2.19 -0.80 8.98
N LYS A 49 3.04 -1.77 9.27
CA LYS A 49 4.17 -2.09 8.38
C LYS A 49 3.70 -2.54 7.00
N ALA A 50 2.67 -3.37 6.95
CA ALA A 50 2.13 -3.87 5.69
C ALA A 50 1.49 -2.74 4.87
N ILE A 51 0.80 -1.80 5.52
CA ILE A 51 0.20 -0.64 4.85
C ILE A 51 1.29 0.24 4.23
N TRP A 52 2.32 0.57 5.00
CA TRP A 52 3.41 1.43 4.52
C TRP A 52 4.33 0.74 3.53
N ALA A 53 4.38 -0.61 3.55
CA ALA A 53 5.14 -1.36 2.56
C ALA A 53 4.76 -0.96 1.14
N THR A 54 3.48 -0.72 0.88
CA THR A 54 2.99 -0.32 -0.45
C THR A 54 3.55 1.03 -0.87
N VAL A 55 3.57 2.01 0.04
CA VAL A 55 4.10 3.35 -0.26
C VAL A 55 5.59 3.27 -0.57
N TYR A 56 6.34 2.59 0.28
CA TYR A 56 7.78 2.43 0.08
C TYR A 56 8.09 1.66 -1.19
N HIS A 57 7.33 0.60 -1.46
CA HIS A 57 7.48 -0.19 -2.68
C HIS A 57 7.29 0.68 -3.93
N LYS A 58 6.23 1.50 -3.95
CA LYS A 58 5.92 2.36 -5.09
C LYS A 58 6.88 3.53 -5.26
N SER A 59 7.63 3.87 -4.22
CA SER A 59 8.63 4.93 -4.28
C SER A 59 10.06 4.41 -4.48
N SER A 60 10.23 3.09 -4.60
CA SER A 60 11.56 2.47 -4.75
C SER A 60 12.14 2.65 -6.13
N THR A 61 13.46 2.82 -6.19
CA THR A 61 14.24 2.88 -7.43
C THR A 61 15.43 1.94 -7.33
N ASP A 62 16.13 1.71 -8.45
CA ASP A 62 17.35 0.89 -8.44
C ASP A 62 18.41 1.49 -7.52
N ASP A 63 18.47 2.83 -7.43
CA ASP A 63 19.43 3.53 -6.59
C ASP A 63 19.05 3.53 -5.11
N MET A 64 17.74 3.55 -4.83
CA MET A 64 17.23 3.61 -3.46
C MET A 64 16.07 2.63 -3.27
N PRO A 65 16.36 1.33 -3.18
CA PRO A 65 15.31 0.36 -2.92
C PRO A 65 14.76 0.50 -1.51
N LYS A 66 13.43 0.45 -1.38
CA LYS A 66 12.72 0.63 -0.11
C LYS A 66 11.72 -0.50 0.10
N HIS A 67 12.25 -1.72 0.27
CA HIS A 67 11.41 -2.92 0.38
C HIS A 67 11.46 -3.55 1.77
N HIS A 68 11.93 -2.80 2.76
CA HIS A 68 12.15 -3.33 4.11
C HIS A 68 10.86 -3.78 4.81
N TYR A 69 9.72 -3.26 4.42
CA TYR A 69 8.42 -3.69 4.97
C TYR A 69 7.70 -4.70 4.07
N CYS A 70 8.21 -4.97 2.88
CA CYS A 70 7.61 -5.96 1.99
C CYS A 70 7.88 -7.37 2.54
N PRO A 71 6.97 -8.34 2.29
CA PRO A 71 7.23 -9.72 2.69
C PRO A 71 8.52 -10.25 2.06
N GLU A 72 9.32 -10.98 2.85
CA GLU A 72 10.67 -11.38 2.44
C GLU A 72 10.77 -12.75 1.76
N ASP A 73 9.68 -13.48 1.66
CA ASP A 73 9.72 -14.84 1.14
C ASP A 73 9.61 -14.91 -0.38
N ALA A 74 9.83 -16.10 -0.92
CA ALA A 74 9.79 -16.33 -2.36
C ALA A 74 8.38 -16.20 -2.95
N ASP A 75 7.35 -16.23 -2.11
CA ASP A 75 5.95 -16.06 -2.53
C ASP A 75 5.44 -14.64 -2.34
N SER A 76 6.33 -13.71 -2.02
CA SER A 76 5.97 -12.31 -1.80
C SER A 76 5.32 -11.69 -3.03
N TRP A 77 4.36 -10.78 -2.80
CA TRP A 77 3.84 -9.95 -3.87
C TRP A 77 4.88 -8.95 -4.39
N CYS A 78 5.94 -8.71 -3.60
CA CYS A 78 7.03 -7.81 -3.97
C CYS A 78 8.04 -8.55 -4.83
N THR A 79 8.16 -8.14 -6.08
CA THR A 79 9.09 -8.78 -7.01
C THR A 79 10.55 -8.61 -6.58
N TRP A 80 10.89 -7.50 -5.93
CA TRP A 80 12.22 -7.27 -5.40
C TRP A 80 12.56 -8.31 -4.31
N GLN A 81 11.63 -8.52 -3.36
CA GLN A 81 11.85 -9.49 -2.29
C GLN A 81 11.91 -10.92 -2.83
N ARG A 82 11.10 -11.23 -3.84
CA ARG A 82 11.18 -12.53 -4.50
C ARG A 82 12.56 -12.73 -5.14
N ALA A 83 13.06 -11.72 -5.83
CA ALA A 83 14.39 -11.78 -6.45
C ALA A 83 15.48 -11.93 -5.39
N ASN A 84 15.33 -11.24 -4.25
CA ASN A 84 16.27 -11.36 -3.14
C ASN A 84 16.28 -12.79 -2.57
N ALA A 85 15.10 -13.38 -2.37
CA ALA A 85 14.98 -14.74 -1.86
C ALA A 85 15.55 -15.77 -2.83
N GLU A 86 15.43 -15.52 -4.12
CA GLU A 86 15.93 -16.40 -5.18
C GLU A 86 17.40 -16.16 -5.54
N GLY A 87 18.02 -15.10 -5.01
CA GLY A 87 19.40 -14.75 -5.29
C GLY A 87 19.62 -14.10 -6.64
N THR A 88 18.58 -13.49 -7.22
CA THR A 88 18.64 -12.90 -8.57
C THR A 88 18.62 -11.37 -8.58
N LEU A 89 18.90 -10.72 -7.44
CA LEU A 89 18.86 -9.25 -7.35
C LEU A 89 19.79 -8.54 -8.33
N ALA A 90 20.89 -9.18 -8.69
CA ALA A 90 21.87 -8.58 -9.63
C ALA A 90 21.25 -8.26 -10.98
N HIS A 91 20.19 -8.97 -11.35
CA HIS A 91 19.49 -8.78 -12.62
C HIS A 91 18.15 -8.05 -12.47
N TYR A 92 17.83 -7.61 -11.26
CA TYR A 92 16.55 -6.97 -11.00
C TYR A 92 16.59 -5.52 -11.46
N LYS A 93 15.50 -5.10 -12.10
CA LYS A 93 15.28 -3.71 -12.49
C LYS A 93 13.94 -3.24 -11.92
N HIS A 94 13.95 -2.13 -11.22
CA HIS A 94 12.70 -1.54 -10.73
C HIS A 94 11.90 -0.96 -11.89
N LYS A 95 10.57 -1.06 -11.77
CA LYS A 95 9.67 -0.30 -12.62
C LYS A 95 9.77 1.17 -12.22
N ASP A 96 9.25 2.06 -13.04
CA ASP A 96 9.25 3.48 -12.74
C ASP A 96 8.56 3.74 -11.40
N ALA A 97 9.26 4.42 -10.51
CA ALA A 97 8.69 4.84 -9.24
C ALA A 97 7.62 5.92 -9.47
N LEU A 98 6.67 6.03 -8.55
CA LEU A 98 5.72 7.13 -8.58
C LEU A 98 6.48 8.45 -8.40
N PRO A 99 6.09 9.53 -9.12
CA PRO A 99 6.69 10.84 -8.90
C PRO A 99 6.58 11.27 -7.45
N GLN A 100 7.57 12.01 -6.98
CA GLN A 100 7.59 12.48 -5.59
C GLN A 100 6.34 13.29 -5.24
N GLU A 101 5.82 14.05 -6.19
CA GLU A 101 4.60 14.84 -6.00
C GLU A 101 3.40 13.95 -5.65
N VAL A 102 3.29 12.78 -6.28
CA VAL A 102 2.23 11.83 -5.99
C VAL A 102 2.44 11.22 -4.60
N ILE A 103 3.67 10.83 -4.29
CA ILE A 103 4.00 10.28 -2.97
C ILE A 103 3.67 11.30 -1.87
N ASP A 104 4.07 12.56 -2.06
CA ASP A 104 3.78 13.62 -1.11
C ASP A 104 2.27 13.83 -0.92
N ALA A 105 1.51 13.70 -2.01
CA ALA A 105 0.06 13.91 -1.98
C ALA A 105 -0.67 12.77 -1.26
N ILE A 106 -0.23 11.52 -1.41
CA ILE A 106 -0.90 10.37 -0.80
C ILE A 106 -0.44 10.09 0.63
N THR A 107 0.73 10.60 1.03
CA THR A 107 1.28 10.36 2.37
C THR A 107 0.32 10.74 3.50
N PRO A 108 -0.33 11.93 3.49
CA PRO A 108 -1.28 12.26 4.55
C PRO A 108 -2.46 11.29 4.64
N VAL A 109 -2.91 10.75 3.51
CA VAL A 109 -3.98 9.75 3.50
C VAL A 109 -3.52 8.49 4.22
N TYR A 110 -2.30 8.03 3.94
CA TYR A 110 -1.74 6.86 4.60
C TYR A 110 -1.49 7.10 6.08
N GLU A 111 -1.04 8.30 6.45
CA GLU A 111 -0.86 8.66 7.85
C GLU A 111 -2.19 8.58 8.62
N ASP A 112 -3.25 9.16 8.06
CA ASP A 112 -4.57 9.13 8.68
C ASP A 112 -5.12 7.71 8.80
N LEU A 113 -4.95 6.90 7.76
CA LEU A 113 -5.54 5.57 7.70
C LEU A 113 -4.65 4.48 8.30
N SER A 114 -3.51 4.85 8.86
CA SER A 114 -2.63 3.94 9.60
C SER A 114 -2.48 4.34 11.07
N ARG A 115 -3.32 5.23 11.56
CA ARG A 115 -3.30 5.62 12.98
C ARG A 115 -3.64 4.42 13.84
N LYS A 116 -2.95 4.32 14.97
CA LYS A 116 -3.10 3.19 15.88
C LYS A 116 -4.56 2.99 16.32
N GLU A 117 -5.26 4.06 16.65
CA GLU A 117 -6.65 3.99 17.10
C GLU A 117 -7.55 3.38 16.03
N LEU A 118 -7.31 3.69 14.77
CA LEU A 118 -8.08 3.12 13.67
C LEU A 118 -7.74 1.65 13.50
N LEU A 119 -6.45 1.30 13.49
CA LEU A 119 -6.01 -0.07 13.27
C LEU A 119 -6.48 -0.99 14.40
N GLU A 120 -6.56 -0.48 15.64
CA GLU A 120 -7.06 -1.25 16.75
C GLU A 120 -8.50 -1.72 16.54
N ARG A 121 -9.29 -0.98 15.78
CA ARG A 121 -10.66 -1.36 15.45
C ARG A 121 -10.73 -2.60 14.57
N PHE A 122 -9.67 -2.88 13.87
CA PHE A 122 -9.60 -4.03 12.96
C PHE A 122 -8.95 -5.27 13.63
N LEU A 123 -8.47 -5.13 14.86
CA LEU A 123 -7.90 -6.28 15.56
C LEU A 123 -8.94 -7.37 15.76
N GLY A 124 -8.48 -8.62 15.68
CA GLY A 124 -9.35 -9.79 15.81
C GLY A 124 -10.10 -10.11 14.53
N GLY A 125 -9.76 -9.44 13.45
CA GLY A 125 -10.34 -9.69 12.14
C GLY A 125 -11.68 -8.98 11.99
N PHE A 126 -12.68 -9.71 11.59
CA PHE A 126 -13.91 -9.14 11.07
C PHE A 126 -15.11 -9.36 11.98
N THR A 127 -14.91 -9.33 13.29
CA THR A 127 -15.97 -9.64 14.23
C THR A 127 -17.12 -8.63 14.17
N GLN A 128 -16.90 -7.44 14.72
CA GLN A 128 -17.98 -6.46 14.86
C GLN A 128 -18.02 -5.45 13.70
N ASN A 129 -16.90 -5.23 13.04
CA ASN A 129 -16.78 -4.20 12.02
C ASN A 129 -16.67 -4.77 10.61
N TYR A 130 -17.10 -6.01 10.43
CA TYR A 130 -16.96 -6.69 9.16
C TYR A 130 -17.60 -5.93 8.01
N GLU A 131 -18.83 -5.48 8.19
CA GLU A 131 -19.54 -4.73 7.15
C GLU A 131 -18.87 -3.40 6.85
N SER A 132 -18.45 -2.68 7.89
CA SER A 132 -17.72 -1.43 7.71
C SER A 132 -16.41 -1.65 6.99
N PHE A 133 -15.72 -2.73 7.32
CA PHE A 133 -14.50 -3.11 6.63
C PHE A 133 -14.78 -3.39 5.15
N ASN A 134 -15.83 -4.13 4.84
CA ASN A 134 -16.21 -4.43 3.47
C ASN A 134 -16.58 -3.17 2.68
N CYS A 135 -17.21 -2.19 3.33
CA CYS A 135 -17.49 -0.92 2.67
C CYS A 135 -16.22 -0.19 2.27
N LEU A 136 -15.16 -0.31 3.07
CA LEU A 136 -13.88 0.33 2.78
C LEU A 136 -13.09 -0.41 1.70
N VAL A 137 -13.24 -1.73 1.62
CA VAL A 137 -12.42 -2.57 0.77
C VAL A 137 -13.24 -3.52 -0.11
N LYS A 138 -14.47 -3.15 -0.40
CA LYS A 138 -15.40 -4.02 -1.16
C LYS A 138 -14.88 -4.41 -2.53
N ASP A 139 -14.03 -3.62 -3.11
CA ASP A 139 -13.45 -3.89 -4.43
C ASP A 139 -12.17 -4.72 -4.32
N SER A 140 -11.79 -5.11 -3.12
CA SER A 140 -10.64 -5.98 -2.93
C SER A 140 -10.96 -7.38 -3.39
N PRO A 141 -10.04 -8.02 -4.07
CA PRO A 141 -10.23 -9.42 -4.46
C PRO A 141 -10.26 -10.36 -3.27
#